data_8858d6b03f01f20aef538e0ebb3efb9a
#
_entry.id   8858d6b03f01f20aef538e0ebb3efb9a
#
_cell.length_a   1.000
_cell.length_b   1.000
_cell.length_c   1.000
_cell.angle_alpha   90.00
_cell.angle_beta   90.00
_cell.angle_gamma   90.00
#
_symmetry.space_group_name_H-M   'P 1'
#
loop_
_entity.id
_entity.type
_entity.pdbx_description
1 polymer ?
#
loop_
_entity_poly.entity_id
_entity_poly.type
_entity_poly.pdbx_seq_one_letter_code
_entity_poly.pdbx_strand_id
1 'polypeptide(L)'
;ILKSLMNDERVTGIICATDAGREGELIFRLVYEKAGCQKPVRRLWISSMEESAIRDGLRSMKSMSDYDNLYRAALCRSQADWLIGMNATRLYSLLYGPTLHVGRVMTPTLAMLSAREAAISDFKPESFYTVKLDTGRGVVAQSERYADLNDARRLADSCNHNPAVVTRVEHKQRSENAPALYDLTALQRDANKLFGYTAQQTMEYAQGLYEKKLLTYPRSDSRHLTHDMEPSLRELAARVCGALPFADSLEPAVHPEQVIDDSKVTDHHALIPTVTMPGQTSAIDALTTGERDLLHLVCTRMLCALDDPFLYDETILHIECAGHNFTLKGRKVLQMGWKRIWYAFRGSLGGRLADEDASSEPSIPEEMTEGFEFPFPQAAVAEGKTTPPGHHTEASILHAMETAGAKDMPEDAERRGIGTPATRAAILEKLIDTKLVERVGDRRKRVLLPTDKGKALIAVLPEKLRSAQLTAEWEQRLKRIEQGLEQPEDFMRDIRQMVIDLTRDTRRAEDADQLFPPLRERIGSCPKCGAAITERPQGFMCENRTCDFALWKDGGILKNAEKPLTSSDIRELLEKGAVKKTGLRSAKTHTKYDATLHLDYGEDGRPRLRPTFD
;
A
#
# COMPACT_ATOMS: atom_id res chain seq x y z
N ILE A 1 3.60 -22.78 -28.11
CA ILE A 1 2.86 -21.92 -29.07
C ILE A 1 3.78 -20.81 -29.58
N LEU A 2 4.25 -19.83 -28.76
CA LEU A 2 5.05 -18.70 -29.23
C LEU A 2 6.33 -19.12 -29.94
N LYS A 3 7.08 -20.10 -29.41
CA LYS A 3 8.28 -20.63 -30.07
C LYS A 3 7.99 -21.16 -31.48
N SER A 4 6.88 -21.88 -31.67
CA SER A 4 6.47 -22.41 -32.98
C SER A 4 6.09 -21.28 -33.94
N LEU A 5 5.28 -20.31 -33.48
CA LEU A 5 4.84 -19.19 -34.31
C LEU A 5 6.02 -18.28 -34.72
N MET A 6 6.89 -17.92 -33.77
CA MET A 6 8.02 -17.02 -34.05
C MET A 6 9.06 -17.63 -34.99
N ASN A 7 9.19 -18.95 -35.03
CA ASN A 7 10.14 -19.66 -35.89
C ASN A 7 9.50 -20.28 -37.15
N ASP A 8 8.20 -20.08 -37.40
CA ASP A 8 7.53 -20.55 -38.61
C ASP A 8 8.17 -19.91 -39.86
N GLU A 9 8.48 -20.71 -40.89
CA GLU A 9 9.16 -20.27 -42.10
C GLU A 9 8.41 -19.16 -42.86
N ARG A 10 7.09 -19.10 -42.72
CA ARG A 10 6.24 -18.09 -43.35
C ARG A 10 6.34 -16.72 -42.67
N VAL A 11 6.87 -16.65 -41.46
CA VAL A 11 7.07 -15.41 -40.72
C VAL A 11 8.43 -14.82 -41.09
N THR A 12 8.45 -13.65 -41.66
CA THR A 12 9.68 -12.96 -42.12
C THR A 12 10.24 -11.99 -41.08
N GLY A 13 9.45 -11.55 -40.11
CA GLY A 13 9.84 -10.62 -39.05
C GLY A 13 8.84 -10.60 -37.91
N ILE A 14 9.22 -10.02 -36.79
CA ILE A 14 8.43 -9.92 -35.57
C ILE A 14 8.16 -8.46 -35.27
N ILE A 15 6.93 -8.13 -34.85
CA ILE A 15 6.61 -6.82 -34.29
C ILE A 15 6.47 -6.99 -32.77
N CYS A 16 7.31 -6.27 -32.02
CA CYS A 16 7.18 -6.14 -30.59
C CYS A 16 6.14 -5.06 -30.26
N ALA A 17 4.98 -5.47 -29.77
CA ALA A 17 3.86 -4.60 -29.41
C ALA A 17 3.49 -4.74 -27.93
N THR A 18 4.45 -5.08 -27.07
CA THR A 18 4.30 -5.02 -25.63
C THR A 18 4.30 -3.57 -25.15
N ASP A 19 3.90 -3.34 -23.88
CA ASP A 19 3.78 -2.00 -23.30
C ASP A 19 5.01 -1.11 -23.60
N ALA A 20 4.77 0.18 -23.81
CA ALA A 20 5.79 1.16 -24.23
C ALA A 20 6.68 1.60 -23.07
N GLY A 21 7.34 0.66 -22.37
CA GLY A 21 8.17 0.91 -21.21
C GLY A 21 9.18 -0.21 -20.94
N ARG A 22 9.94 -0.06 -19.85
CA ARG A 22 10.99 -1.01 -19.42
C ARG A 22 10.45 -2.43 -19.26
N GLU A 23 9.28 -2.58 -18.63
CA GLU A 23 8.69 -3.89 -18.32
C GLU A 23 8.28 -4.61 -19.62
N GLY A 24 7.62 -3.88 -20.53
CA GLY A 24 7.20 -4.44 -21.81
C GLY A 24 8.39 -4.86 -22.66
N GLU A 25 9.46 -4.05 -22.69
CA GLU A 25 10.70 -4.41 -23.41
C GLU A 25 11.34 -5.66 -22.80
N LEU A 26 11.45 -5.75 -21.47
CA LEU A 26 12.00 -6.91 -20.78
C LEU A 26 11.20 -8.19 -21.08
N ILE A 27 9.88 -8.13 -20.98
CA ILE A 27 9.00 -9.28 -21.24
C ILE A 27 9.24 -9.80 -22.67
N PHE A 28 9.22 -8.89 -23.65
CA PHE A 28 9.42 -9.29 -25.04
C PHE A 28 10.80 -9.93 -25.26
N ARG A 29 11.88 -9.32 -24.78
CA ARG A 29 13.26 -9.83 -24.97
C ARG A 29 13.43 -11.21 -24.35
N LEU A 30 12.93 -11.43 -23.13
CA LEU A 30 12.99 -12.74 -22.48
C LEU A 30 12.22 -13.81 -23.26
N VAL A 31 11.06 -13.47 -23.83
CA VAL A 31 10.27 -14.38 -24.68
C VAL A 31 11.02 -14.68 -25.99
N TYR A 32 11.55 -13.64 -26.64
CA TYR A 32 12.28 -13.77 -27.91
C TYR A 32 13.53 -14.65 -27.77
N GLU A 33 14.35 -14.40 -26.75
CA GLU A 33 15.52 -15.22 -26.40
C GLU A 33 15.13 -16.66 -26.07
N LYS A 34 14.10 -16.85 -25.22
CA LYS A 34 13.64 -18.20 -24.86
C LYS A 34 13.06 -18.99 -26.03
N ALA A 35 12.46 -18.28 -26.98
CA ALA A 35 11.98 -18.90 -28.23
C ALA A 35 13.12 -19.33 -29.16
N GLY A 36 14.33 -18.79 -28.97
CA GLY A 36 15.48 -18.98 -29.89
C GLY A 36 15.24 -18.38 -31.26
N CYS A 37 14.42 -17.32 -31.36
CA CYS A 37 14.10 -16.65 -32.61
C CYS A 37 15.29 -15.76 -33.04
N GLN A 38 15.59 -15.79 -34.37
CA GLN A 38 16.66 -15.00 -34.99
C GLN A 38 16.12 -14.00 -36.03
N LYS A 39 14.80 -13.89 -36.15
CA LYS A 39 14.16 -13.03 -37.15
C LYS A 39 14.26 -11.56 -36.74
N PRO A 40 14.30 -10.64 -37.73
CA PRO A 40 14.35 -9.20 -37.42
C PRO A 40 13.14 -8.75 -36.65
N VAL A 41 13.34 -7.87 -35.68
CA VAL A 41 12.29 -7.32 -34.82
C VAL A 41 12.18 -5.81 -35.02
N ARG A 42 10.93 -5.34 -35.14
CA ARG A 42 10.61 -3.91 -35.11
C ARG A 42 9.76 -3.64 -33.86
N ARG A 43 10.01 -2.49 -33.23
CA ARG A 43 9.32 -2.06 -32.01
C ARG A 43 8.20 -1.08 -32.33
N LEU A 44 6.97 -1.48 -32.07
CA LEU A 44 5.80 -0.59 -32.01
C LEU A 44 5.75 0.09 -30.64
N TRP A 45 5.80 1.42 -30.64
CA TRP A 45 5.80 2.23 -29.41
C TRP A 45 4.59 3.14 -29.41
N ILE A 46 3.58 2.79 -28.63
CA ILE A 46 2.31 3.52 -28.50
C ILE A 46 1.84 3.49 -27.04
N SER A 47 1.26 4.58 -26.58
CA SER A 47 0.65 4.72 -25.24
C SER A 47 -0.87 4.93 -25.30
N SER A 48 -1.45 4.97 -26.49
CA SER A 48 -2.89 5.06 -26.75
C SER A 48 -3.32 3.96 -27.72
N MET A 49 -4.56 3.46 -27.57
CA MET A 49 -5.17 2.46 -28.45
C MET A 49 -6.12 3.09 -29.49
N GLU A 50 -6.07 4.40 -29.67
CA GLU A 50 -6.79 5.09 -30.74
C GLU A 50 -6.25 4.66 -32.12
N GLU A 51 -7.14 4.59 -33.10
CA GLU A 51 -6.78 4.12 -34.45
C GLU A 51 -5.67 4.98 -35.09
N SER A 52 -5.70 6.29 -34.88
CA SER A 52 -4.66 7.23 -35.31
C SER A 52 -3.29 6.89 -34.72
N ALA A 53 -3.22 6.71 -33.39
CA ALA A 53 -2.00 6.36 -32.69
C ALA A 53 -1.41 5.02 -33.15
N ILE A 54 -2.26 4.00 -33.38
CA ILE A 54 -1.83 2.71 -33.90
C ILE A 54 -1.26 2.85 -35.32
N ARG A 55 -1.93 3.59 -36.21
CA ARG A 55 -1.48 3.80 -37.59
C ARG A 55 -0.14 4.53 -37.66
N ASP A 56 0.03 5.56 -36.87
CA ASP A 56 1.24 6.36 -36.83
C ASP A 56 2.39 5.60 -36.16
N GLY A 57 2.10 4.86 -35.10
CA GLY A 57 3.04 3.95 -34.44
C GLY A 57 3.56 2.88 -35.41
N LEU A 58 2.69 2.26 -36.21
CA LEU A 58 3.10 1.27 -37.24
C LEU A 58 3.99 1.88 -38.33
N ARG A 59 3.80 3.15 -38.69
CA ARG A 59 4.63 3.86 -39.67
C ARG A 59 6.00 4.23 -39.10
N SER A 60 6.06 4.55 -37.80
CA SER A 60 7.24 5.04 -37.08
C SER A 60 8.01 3.97 -36.30
N MET A 61 7.70 2.67 -36.47
CA MET A 61 8.41 1.57 -35.80
C MET A 61 9.92 1.68 -35.94
N LYS A 62 10.63 1.55 -34.81
CA LYS A 62 12.09 1.54 -34.77
C LYS A 62 12.66 0.11 -34.72
N SER A 63 13.97 -0.02 -34.85
CA SER A 63 14.64 -1.29 -34.64
C SER A 63 14.64 -1.69 -33.17
N MET A 64 14.65 -2.98 -32.88
CA MET A 64 14.82 -3.50 -31.53
C MET A 64 16.09 -2.99 -30.85
N SER A 65 17.19 -2.79 -31.63
CA SER A 65 18.47 -2.28 -31.12
C SER A 65 18.39 -0.86 -30.54
N ASP A 66 17.44 -0.04 -30.98
CA ASP A 66 17.26 1.32 -30.46
C ASP A 66 16.82 1.33 -29.02
N TYR A 67 16.34 0.18 -28.51
CA TYR A 67 15.85 -0.02 -27.13
C TYR A 67 16.77 -0.91 -26.28
N ASP A 68 18.02 -1.17 -26.73
CA ASP A 68 18.95 -2.05 -26.00
C ASP A 68 19.29 -1.52 -24.60
N ASN A 69 19.48 -0.22 -24.45
CA ASN A 69 19.77 0.37 -23.15
C ASN A 69 18.55 0.29 -22.19
N LEU A 70 17.36 0.46 -22.73
CA LEU A 70 16.10 0.29 -21.97
C LEU A 70 15.98 -1.15 -21.45
N TYR A 71 16.22 -2.14 -22.31
CA TYR A 71 16.26 -3.56 -21.94
C TYR A 71 17.30 -3.85 -20.86
N ARG A 72 18.54 -3.33 -21.03
CA ARG A 72 19.63 -3.53 -20.06
C ARG A 72 19.27 -2.95 -18.69
N ALA A 73 18.68 -1.76 -18.63
CA ALA A 73 18.22 -1.16 -17.40
C ALA A 73 17.14 -2.02 -16.72
N ALA A 74 16.15 -2.51 -17.47
CA ALA A 74 15.10 -3.39 -16.96
C ALA A 74 15.66 -4.72 -16.43
N LEU A 75 16.60 -5.32 -17.16
CA LEU A 75 17.26 -6.56 -16.75
C LEU A 75 18.09 -6.37 -15.48
N CYS A 76 18.87 -5.28 -15.39
CA CYS A 76 19.63 -4.92 -14.20
C CYS A 76 18.72 -4.80 -12.97
N ARG A 77 17.60 -4.09 -13.11
CA ARG A 77 16.61 -3.96 -12.03
C ARG A 77 16.10 -5.31 -11.57
N SER A 78 15.65 -6.16 -12.49
CA SER A 78 15.12 -7.49 -12.18
C SER A 78 16.16 -8.36 -11.47
N GLN A 79 17.41 -8.39 -11.96
CA GLN A 79 18.49 -9.16 -11.36
C GLN A 79 18.88 -8.64 -9.97
N ALA A 80 18.94 -7.33 -9.79
CA ALA A 80 19.28 -6.69 -8.52
C ALA A 80 18.21 -6.97 -7.45
N ASP A 81 16.91 -6.83 -7.80
CA ASP A 81 15.80 -7.16 -6.90
C ASP A 81 15.84 -8.65 -6.50
N TRP A 82 16.14 -9.55 -7.43
CA TRP A 82 16.28 -10.97 -7.15
C TRP A 82 17.48 -11.27 -6.24
N LEU A 83 18.66 -10.70 -6.53
CA LEU A 83 19.86 -10.93 -5.73
C LEU A 83 19.68 -10.49 -4.27
N ILE A 84 19.18 -9.28 -4.04
CA ILE A 84 18.95 -8.78 -2.69
C ILE A 84 17.83 -9.55 -2.00
N GLY A 85 16.70 -9.72 -2.68
CA GLY A 85 15.54 -10.39 -2.11
C GLY A 85 15.84 -11.82 -1.66
N MET A 86 16.53 -12.60 -2.50
CA MET A 86 16.87 -13.99 -2.19
C MET A 86 17.90 -14.10 -1.08
N ASN A 87 19.01 -13.35 -1.17
CA ASN A 87 20.10 -13.46 -0.21
C ASN A 87 19.71 -12.90 1.16
N ALA A 88 19.09 -11.72 1.22
CA ALA A 88 18.62 -11.15 2.48
C ALA A 88 17.55 -12.03 3.15
N THR A 89 16.55 -12.51 2.38
CA THR A 89 15.52 -13.42 2.92
C THR A 89 16.15 -14.67 3.54
N ARG A 90 17.11 -15.32 2.85
CA ARG A 90 17.79 -16.51 3.37
C ARG A 90 18.64 -16.19 4.59
N LEU A 91 19.43 -15.11 4.55
CA LEU A 91 20.29 -14.68 5.64
C LEU A 91 19.50 -14.49 6.95
N TYR A 92 18.49 -13.63 6.91
CA TYR A 92 17.69 -13.32 8.10
C TYR A 92 16.85 -14.52 8.56
N SER A 93 16.34 -15.34 7.64
CA SER A 93 15.64 -16.57 8.02
C SER A 93 16.56 -17.60 8.70
N LEU A 94 17.83 -17.69 8.29
CA LEU A 94 18.82 -18.57 8.93
C LEU A 94 19.24 -18.05 10.30
N LEU A 95 19.42 -16.75 10.44
CA LEU A 95 19.84 -16.13 11.71
C LEU A 95 18.76 -16.20 12.80
N TYR A 96 17.48 -16.08 12.43
CA TYR A 96 16.39 -15.89 13.38
C TYR A 96 15.38 -17.04 13.44
N GLY A 97 15.44 -18.02 12.54
CA GLY A 97 14.61 -19.24 12.55
C GLY A 97 13.34 -19.18 11.71
N PRO A 98 12.39 -18.23 11.87
CA PRO A 98 11.21 -18.16 11.00
C PRO A 98 11.57 -17.65 9.61
N THR A 99 10.72 -17.95 8.61
CA THR A 99 10.88 -17.38 7.27
C THR A 99 10.62 -15.86 7.33
N LEU A 100 11.68 -15.07 7.05
CA LEU A 100 11.67 -13.62 7.09
C LEU A 100 11.88 -13.10 5.66
N HIS A 101 10.80 -12.66 5.03
CA HIS A 101 10.88 -12.11 3.68
C HIS A 101 11.42 -10.67 3.70
N VAL A 102 12.47 -10.43 2.93
CA VAL A 102 13.11 -9.12 2.77
C VAL A 102 13.07 -8.74 1.30
N GLY A 103 12.78 -7.48 1.00
CA GLY A 103 12.75 -6.97 -0.37
C GLY A 103 12.79 -5.45 -0.42
N ARG A 104 13.37 -4.91 -1.49
CA ARG A 104 13.63 -3.47 -1.68
C ARG A 104 12.40 -2.57 -1.53
N VAL A 105 11.20 -3.05 -1.86
CA VAL A 105 9.94 -2.30 -1.73
C VAL A 105 9.16 -2.75 -0.51
N MET A 106 9.07 -4.07 -0.28
CA MET A 106 8.30 -4.65 0.81
C MET A 106 8.83 -4.22 2.19
N THR A 107 10.15 -4.20 2.37
CA THR A 107 10.77 -3.86 3.66
C THR A 107 10.57 -2.39 4.04
N PRO A 108 10.81 -1.39 3.16
CA PRO A 108 10.50 0.01 3.48
C PRO A 108 9.00 0.23 3.73
N THR A 109 8.10 -0.47 3.04
CA THR A 109 6.65 -0.40 3.31
C THR A 109 6.35 -0.88 4.73
N LEU A 110 6.92 -2.00 5.17
CA LEU A 110 6.79 -2.49 6.54
C LEU A 110 7.42 -1.51 7.55
N ALA A 111 8.54 -0.87 7.20
CA ALA A 111 9.18 0.13 8.05
C ALA A 111 8.29 1.37 8.26
N MET A 112 7.60 1.85 7.20
CA MET A 112 6.64 2.96 7.32
C MET A 112 5.47 2.61 8.24
N LEU A 113 4.92 1.39 8.12
CA LEU A 113 3.87 0.91 9.03
C LEU A 113 4.38 0.85 10.48
N SER A 114 5.57 0.30 10.70
CA SER A 114 6.17 0.20 12.04
C SER A 114 6.49 1.56 12.65
N ALA A 115 6.99 2.51 11.87
CA ALA A 115 7.26 3.87 12.31
C ALA A 115 5.97 4.62 12.71
N ARG A 116 4.86 4.40 11.97
CA ARG A 116 3.56 4.97 12.30
C ARG A 116 3.06 4.45 13.64
N GLU A 117 3.14 3.15 13.90
CA GLU A 117 2.71 2.55 15.16
C GLU A 117 3.59 3.00 16.34
N ALA A 118 4.90 3.14 16.14
CA ALA A 118 5.79 3.72 17.14
C ALA A 118 5.39 5.18 17.45
N ALA A 119 5.13 6.00 16.44
CA ALA A 119 4.69 7.38 16.62
C ALA A 119 3.34 7.49 17.37
N ILE A 120 2.44 6.52 17.19
CA ILE A 120 1.16 6.45 17.93
C ILE A 120 1.42 6.03 19.39
N SER A 121 2.25 5.02 19.61
CA SER A 121 2.57 4.49 20.95
C SER A 121 3.30 5.51 21.81
N ASP A 122 4.23 6.24 21.23
CA ASP A 122 5.07 7.21 21.92
C ASP A 122 4.40 8.58 22.10
N PHE A 123 3.22 8.76 21.48
CA PHE A 123 2.50 10.04 21.51
C PHE A 123 1.97 10.35 22.91
N LYS A 124 2.27 11.57 23.35
CA LYS A 124 1.75 12.12 24.61
C LYS A 124 0.76 13.22 24.29
N PRO A 125 -0.54 13.04 24.60
CA PRO A 125 -1.54 14.09 24.41
C PRO A 125 -1.21 15.32 25.25
N GLU A 126 -1.24 16.50 24.63
CA GLU A 126 -1.09 17.79 25.29
C GLU A 126 -2.43 18.52 25.23
N SER A 127 -2.88 19.06 26.38
CA SER A 127 -4.07 19.91 26.43
C SER A 127 -3.73 21.30 25.92
N PHE A 128 -4.64 21.90 25.19
CA PHE A 128 -4.62 23.29 24.79
C PHE A 128 -6.02 23.89 24.96
N TYR A 129 -6.07 25.21 25.11
CA TYR A 129 -7.29 25.93 25.33
C TYR A 129 -7.48 27.01 24.27
N THR A 130 -8.69 27.21 23.82
CA THR A 130 -9.08 28.32 22.94
C THR A 130 -10.28 29.02 23.54
N VAL A 131 -10.43 30.29 23.25
CA VAL A 131 -11.64 31.03 23.64
C VAL A 131 -12.53 31.14 22.40
N LYS A 132 -13.74 30.68 22.50
CA LYS A 132 -14.80 30.87 21.49
C LYS A 132 -15.61 32.09 21.86
N LEU A 133 -15.71 33.03 20.95
CA LEU A 133 -16.44 34.27 21.08
C LEU A 133 -17.72 34.19 20.23
N ASP A 134 -18.84 33.89 20.86
CA ASP A 134 -20.15 33.91 20.22
C ASP A 134 -20.63 35.37 20.14
N THR A 135 -20.85 35.84 18.93
CA THR A 135 -21.27 37.24 18.68
C THR A 135 -22.77 37.46 18.83
N GLY A 136 -23.56 36.39 19.11
CA GLY A 136 -25.02 36.46 19.18
C GLY A 136 -25.73 36.59 17.82
N ARG A 137 -24.95 36.51 16.69
CA ARG A 137 -25.46 36.64 15.31
C ARG A 137 -25.25 35.37 14.50
N GLY A 138 -25.19 34.21 15.16
CA GLY A 138 -24.99 32.93 14.53
C GLY A 138 -23.56 32.66 14.04
N VAL A 139 -22.61 33.50 14.43
CA VAL A 139 -21.20 33.36 14.09
C VAL A 139 -20.32 33.33 15.35
N VAL A 140 -19.39 32.37 15.38
CA VAL A 140 -18.49 32.15 16.53
C VAL A 140 -17.05 32.31 16.06
N ALA A 141 -16.39 33.35 16.60
CA ALA A 141 -14.97 33.59 16.37
C ALA A 141 -14.12 32.80 17.39
N GLN A 142 -12.86 32.56 17.04
CA GLN A 142 -11.95 31.77 17.88
C GLN A 142 -10.62 32.51 18.08
N SER A 143 -10.10 32.44 19.31
CA SER A 143 -8.78 32.92 19.67
C SER A 143 -7.67 32.01 19.15
N GLU A 144 -6.41 32.43 19.30
CA GLU A 144 -5.26 31.54 19.27
C GLU A 144 -5.31 30.47 20.38
N ARG A 145 -4.38 29.51 20.34
CA ARG A 145 -4.28 28.45 21.35
C ARG A 145 -3.47 28.90 22.54
N TYR A 146 -3.96 28.61 23.74
CA TYR A 146 -3.30 28.83 25.03
C TYR A 146 -2.88 27.50 25.63
N ALA A 147 -1.69 27.43 26.22
CA ALA A 147 -1.22 26.27 26.96
C ALA A 147 -1.80 26.23 28.38
N ASP A 148 -2.06 27.40 29.00
CA ASP A 148 -2.59 27.54 30.37
C ASP A 148 -4.09 27.82 30.34
N LEU A 149 -4.85 27.06 31.09
CA LEU A 149 -6.30 27.21 31.27
C LEU A 149 -6.65 28.57 31.92
N ASN A 150 -5.82 29.08 32.85
CA ASN A 150 -6.09 30.32 33.56
C ASN A 150 -5.94 31.52 32.62
N ASP A 151 -5.01 31.47 31.67
CA ASP A 151 -4.88 32.53 30.66
C ASP A 151 -6.12 32.57 29.76
N ALA A 152 -6.59 31.42 29.31
CA ALA A 152 -7.82 31.33 28.52
C ALA A 152 -9.07 31.80 29.32
N ARG A 153 -9.15 31.47 30.60
CA ARG A 153 -10.24 31.94 31.48
C ARG A 153 -10.23 33.44 31.67
N ARG A 154 -9.05 34.03 31.98
CA ARG A 154 -8.92 35.48 32.12
C ARG A 154 -9.34 36.23 30.85
N LEU A 155 -8.96 35.68 29.69
CA LEU A 155 -9.39 36.23 28.41
C LEU A 155 -10.91 36.13 28.25
N ALA A 156 -11.52 34.98 28.50
CA ALA A 156 -12.96 34.81 28.38
C ALA A 156 -13.73 35.75 29.32
N ASP A 157 -13.30 35.83 30.57
CA ASP A 157 -13.90 36.75 31.56
C ASP A 157 -13.79 38.21 31.12
N SER A 158 -12.63 38.63 30.61
CA SER A 158 -12.43 39.98 30.08
C SER A 158 -13.35 40.27 28.89
N CYS A 159 -13.47 39.32 27.94
CA CYS A 159 -14.34 39.50 26.78
C CYS A 159 -15.83 39.57 27.12
N ASN A 160 -16.30 38.86 28.15
CA ASN A 160 -17.69 38.89 28.57
C ASN A 160 -18.14 40.26 29.14
N HIS A 161 -17.21 41.15 29.45
CA HIS A 161 -17.48 42.49 29.98
C HIS A 161 -17.14 43.62 29.01
N ASN A 162 -16.67 43.31 27.80
CA ASN A 162 -16.24 44.28 26.80
C ASN A 162 -16.93 44.00 25.46
N PRO A 163 -17.23 45.05 24.68
CA PRO A 163 -17.70 44.85 23.32
C PRO A 163 -16.58 44.29 22.43
N ALA A 164 -16.98 43.63 21.35
CA ALA A 164 -16.05 43.15 20.35
C ALA A 164 -16.25 43.96 19.05
N VAL A 165 -15.16 44.25 18.37
CA VAL A 165 -15.17 45.10 17.17
C VAL A 165 -14.46 44.39 16.03
N VAL A 166 -15.04 44.44 14.83
CA VAL A 166 -14.37 43.97 13.61
C VAL A 166 -13.29 44.96 13.23
N THR A 167 -12.02 44.58 13.39
CA THR A 167 -10.87 45.44 13.08
C THR A 167 -10.41 45.34 11.64
N ARG A 168 -10.66 44.18 10.99
CA ARG A 168 -10.25 43.97 9.60
C ARG A 168 -11.12 42.90 8.96
N VAL A 169 -11.46 43.07 7.68
CA VAL A 169 -12.15 42.12 6.84
C VAL A 169 -11.28 41.77 5.64
N GLU A 170 -10.93 40.50 5.50
CA GLU A 170 -10.22 40.01 4.31
C GLU A 170 -11.18 39.22 3.41
N HIS A 171 -11.24 39.60 2.15
CA HIS A 171 -11.96 38.87 1.11
C HIS A 171 -10.96 38.28 0.13
N LYS A 172 -11.09 36.96 -0.13
CA LYS A 172 -10.25 36.28 -1.11
C LYS A 172 -11.11 35.33 -1.94
N GLN A 173 -11.17 35.60 -3.22
CA GLN A 173 -11.74 34.63 -4.14
C GLN A 173 -10.79 33.45 -4.26
N ARG A 174 -11.31 32.25 -4.04
CA ARG A 174 -10.60 30.98 -4.12
C ARG A 174 -11.15 30.15 -5.27
N SER A 175 -10.25 29.52 -5.99
CA SER A 175 -10.55 28.53 -7.01
C SER A 175 -9.95 27.19 -6.59
N GLU A 176 -10.78 26.15 -6.54
CA GLU A 176 -10.35 24.79 -6.33
C GLU A 176 -10.53 24.03 -7.64
N ASN A 177 -9.41 23.71 -8.28
CA ASN A 177 -9.42 23.00 -9.55
C ASN A 177 -10.06 21.62 -9.41
N ALA A 178 -10.62 21.13 -10.51
CA ALA A 178 -11.12 19.77 -10.62
C ALA A 178 -9.98 18.75 -10.28
N PRO A 179 -10.33 17.62 -9.66
CA PRO A 179 -9.35 16.58 -9.39
C PRO A 179 -8.86 15.97 -10.71
N ALA A 180 -7.57 15.67 -10.82
CA ALA A 180 -7.03 14.98 -11.99
C ALA A 180 -7.68 13.61 -12.21
N LEU A 181 -7.61 13.08 -13.42
CA LEU A 181 -8.02 11.72 -13.75
C LEU A 181 -7.34 10.68 -12.87
N TYR A 182 -7.84 9.46 -12.88
CA TYR A 182 -7.25 8.38 -12.10
C TYR A 182 -6.03 7.77 -12.80
N ASP A 183 -4.95 7.63 -12.03
CA ASP A 183 -4.04 6.50 -12.14
C ASP A 183 -4.52 5.34 -11.25
N LEU A 184 -3.89 4.18 -11.33
CA LEU A 184 -4.30 3.03 -10.52
C LEU A 184 -4.22 3.30 -9.02
N THR A 185 -3.16 3.99 -8.55
CA THR A 185 -2.97 4.25 -7.12
C THR A 185 -4.04 5.18 -6.56
N ALA A 186 -4.39 6.25 -7.28
CA ALA A 186 -5.46 7.16 -6.88
C ALA A 186 -6.81 6.45 -6.86
N LEU A 187 -7.10 5.59 -7.86
CA LEU A 187 -8.31 4.79 -7.91
C LEU A 187 -8.39 3.82 -6.71
N GLN A 188 -7.30 3.12 -6.38
CA GLN A 188 -7.23 2.22 -5.23
C GLN A 188 -7.47 2.96 -3.90
N ARG A 189 -6.92 4.16 -3.77
CA ARG A 189 -7.09 5.01 -2.57
C ARG A 189 -8.55 5.44 -2.38
N ASP A 190 -9.19 5.91 -3.44
CA ASP A 190 -10.57 6.37 -3.34
C ASP A 190 -11.55 5.20 -3.23
N ALA A 191 -11.34 4.09 -3.92
CA ALA A 191 -12.12 2.86 -3.75
C ALA A 191 -12.01 2.30 -2.31
N ASN A 192 -10.83 2.38 -1.68
CA ASN A 192 -10.66 1.99 -0.30
C ASN A 192 -11.45 2.90 0.65
N LYS A 193 -11.35 4.25 0.49
CA LYS A 193 -12.08 5.21 1.32
C LYS A 193 -13.61 5.08 1.19
N LEU A 194 -14.10 4.94 -0.05
CA LEU A 194 -15.54 4.97 -0.32
C LEU A 194 -16.21 3.62 -0.07
N PHE A 195 -15.58 2.54 -0.50
CA PHE A 195 -16.19 1.21 -0.52
C PHE A 195 -15.51 0.20 0.44
N GLY A 196 -14.33 0.56 0.96
CA GLY A 196 -13.52 -0.35 1.79
C GLY A 196 -12.92 -1.50 0.97
N TYR A 197 -12.75 -1.34 -0.36
CA TYR A 197 -12.04 -2.32 -1.18
C TYR A 197 -10.55 -2.30 -0.88
N THR A 198 -9.93 -3.47 -0.93
CA THR A 198 -8.48 -3.55 -0.88
C THR A 198 -7.87 -3.11 -2.21
N ALA A 199 -6.59 -2.76 -2.20
CA ALA A 199 -5.87 -2.42 -3.43
C ALA A 199 -5.93 -3.57 -4.45
N GLN A 200 -5.84 -4.81 -3.97
CA GLN A 200 -5.93 -6.01 -4.81
C GLN A 200 -7.34 -6.18 -5.41
N GLN A 201 -8.39 -6.04 -4.60
CA GLN A 201 -9.78 -6.10 -5.09
C GLN A 201 -10.06 -5.02 -6.14
N THR A 202 -9.60 -3.80 -5.90
CA THR A 202 -9.73 -2.70 -6.87
C THR A 202 -9.06 -3.04 -8.19
N MET A 203 -7.85 -3.61 -8.13
CA MET A 203 -7.13 -4.05 -9.32
C MET A 203 -7.88 -5.16 -10.08
N GLU A 204 -8.45 -6.13 -9.38
CA GLU A 204 -9.22 -7.24 -9.98
C GLU A 204 -10.49 -6.73 -10.67
N TYR A 205 -11.24 -5.81 -10.03
CA TYR A 205 -12.42 -5.20 -10.66
C TYR A 205 -12.05 -4.33 -11.86
N ALA A 206 -10.98 -3.54 -11.77
CA ALA A 206 -10.50 -2.74 -12.90
C ALA A 206 -10.05 -3.63 -14.07
N GLN A 207 -9.37 -4.74 -13.79
CA GLN A 207 -8.98 -5.73 -14.79
C GLN A 207 -10.21 -6.36 -15.47
N GLY A 208 -11.22 -6.76 -14.68
CA GLY A 208 -12.47 -7.30 -15.22
C GLY A 208 -13.23 -6.31 -16.11
N LEU A 209 -13.24 -5.03 -15.75
CA LEU A 209 -13.83 -3.96 -16.57
C LEU A 209 -13.03 -3.73 -17.87
N TYR A 210 -11.70 -3.78 -17.81
CA TYR A 210 -10.83 -3.69 -18.99
C TYR A 210 -11.09 -4.85 -19.98
N GLU A 211 -11.16 -6.09 -19.50
CA GLU A 211 -11.43 -7.26 -20.31
C GLU A 211 -12.82 -7.21 -20.97
N LYS A 212 -13.78 -6.57 -20.30
CA LYS A 212 -15.11 -6.25 -20.85
C LYS A 212 -15.11 -5.02 -21.77
N LYS A 213 -13.96 -4.39 -21.99
CA LYS A 213 -13.79 -3.18 -22.80
C LYS A 213 -14.59 -1.96 -22.29
N LEU A 214 -14.83 -1.89 -20.97
CA LEU A 214 -15.54 -0.78 -20.33
C LEU A 214 -14.60 0.27 -19.73
N LEU A 215 -13.36 -0.11 -19.46
CA LEU A 215 -12.31 0.73 -18.87
C LEU A 215 -11.05 0.62 -19.73
N THR A 216 -10.26 1.67 -19.79
CA THR A 216 -8.90 1.65 -20.36
C THR A 216 -7.95 0.81 -19.50
N TYR A 217 -6.73 0.57 -19.95
CA TYR A 217 -5.79 -0.33 -19.28
C TYR A 217 -5.54 0.06 -17.82
N PRO A 218 -5.77 -0.84 -16.85
CA PRO A 218 -5.86 -0.45 -15.45
C PRO A 218 -4.51 -0.17 -14.78
N ARG A 219 -3.38 -0.65 -15.32
CA ARG A 219 -2.07 -0.50 -14.69
C ARG A 219 -1.35 0.78 -15.09
N SER A 220 -2.09 1.86 -15.26
CA SER A 220 -1.54 3.17 -15.59
C SER A 220 -1.03 3.90 -14.36
N ASP A 221 0.05 4.65 -14.54
CA ASP A 221 0.64 5.61 -13.59
C ASP A 221 0.41 7.07 -14.01
N SER A 222 -0.15 7.32 -15.20
CA SER A 222 -0.50 8.64 -15.67
C SER A 222 -1.90 9.07 -15.21
N ARG A 223 -2.06 10.37 -15.04
CA ARG A 223 -3.34 11.06 -14.75
C ARG A 223 -3.75 11.97 -15.89
N HIS A 224 -3.09 11.83 -17.06
CA HIS A 224 -3.32 12.63 -18.25
C HIS A 224 -3.66 11.75 -19.44
N LEU A 225 -4.27 12.38 -20.44
CA LEU A 225 -4.59 11.78 -21.73
C LEU A 225 -3.67 12.33 -22.81
N THR A 226 -3.60 11.64 -23.93
CA THR A 226 -2.87 12.07 -25.12
C THR A 226 -3.75 12.92 -26.02
N HIS A 227 -3.15 13.78 -26.83
CA HIS A 227 -3.85 14.75 -27.68
C HIS A 227 -4.77 14.09 -28.73
N ASP A 228 -4.40 12.89 -29.21
CA ASP A 228 -5.22 12.10 -30.14
C ASP A 228 -6.60 11.69 -29.57
N MET A 229 -6.76 11.70 -28.24
CA MET A 229 -8.01 11.37 -27.56
C MET A 229 -8.99 12.56 -27.43
N GLU A 230 -8.53 13.80 -27.65
CA GLU A 230 -9.35 15.00 -27.47
C GLU A 230 -10.69 14.97 -28.23
N PRO A 231 -10.75 14.56 -29.53
CA PRO A 231 -12.00 14.59 -30.29
C PRO A 231 -13.09 13.69 -29.70
N SER A 232 -12.73 12.59 -29.06
CA SER A 232 -13.68 11.60 -28.52
C SER A 232 -14.23 11.97 -27.14
N LEU A 233 -13.57 12.89 -26.40
CA LEU A 233 -13.91 13.18 -24.99
C LEU A 233 -15.31 13.77 -24.80
N ARG A 234 -15.78 14.66 -25.72
CA ARG A 234 -17.14 15.26 -25.62
C ARG A 234 -18.22 14.20 -25.79
N GLU A 235 -18.07 13.35 -26.79
CA GLU A 235 -19.02 12.24 -27.02
C GLU A 235 -19.00 11.26 -25.84
N LEU A 236 -17.81 10.92 -25.33
CA LEU A 236 -17.66 10.04 -24.19
C LEU A 236 -18.31 10.63 -22.93
N ALA A 237 -18.12 11.93 -22.64
CA ALA A 237 -18.75 12.61 -21.51
C ALA A 237 -20.29 12.57 -21.59
N ALA A 238 -20.87 12.85 -22.75
CA ALA A 238 -22.30 12.76 -22.95
C ALA A 238 -22.84 11.33 -22.76
N ARG A 239 -22.12 10.34 -23.28
CA ARG A 239 -22.46 8.91 -23.11
C ARG A 239 -22.40 8.48 -21.65
N VAL A 240 -21.38 8.91 -20.91
CA VAL A 240 -21.22 8.63 -19.48
C VAL A 240 -22.35 9.26 -18.66
N CYS A 241 -22.73 10.51 -18.94
CA CYS A 241 -23.87 11.14 -18.27
C CYS A 241 -25.16 10.34 -18.45
N GLY A 242 -25.48 9.88 -19.66
CA GLY A 242 -26.67 9.07 -19.92
C GLY A 242 -26.66 7.69 -19.30
N ALA A 243 -25.48 7.19 -18.91
CA ALA A 243 -25.32 5.88 -18.30
C ALA A 243 -25.35 5.90 -16.76
N LEU A 244 -25.16 7.04 -16.12
CA LEU A 244 -25.11 7.18 -14.67
C LEU A 244 -26.46 7.64 -14.11
N PRO A 245 -27.12 6.86 -13.24
CA PRO A 245 -28.47 7.17 -12.72
C PRO A 245 -28.57 8.51 -11.98
N PHE A 246 -27.46 9.00 -11.43
CA PHE A 246 -27.40 10.25 -10.68
C PHE A 246 -26.99 11.45 -11.55
N ALA A 247 -26.68 11.24 -12.82
CA ALA A 247 -26.14 12.26 -13.71
C ALA A 247 -27.15 12.78 -14.75
N ASP A 248 -28.38 12.26 -14.81
CA ASP A 248 -29.39 12.62 -15.81
C ASP A 248 -29.72 14.11 -15.89
N SER A 249 -29.53 14.85 -14.77
CA SER A 249 -29.77 16.31 -14.73
C SER A 249 -28.46 17.12 -14.75
N LEU A 250 -27.32 16.48 -14.95
CA LEU A 250 -26.02 17.14 -14.94
C LEU A 250 -25.57 17.42 -16.38
N GLU A 251 -25.27 18.67 -16.63
CA GLU A 251 -24.62 19.12 -17.87
C GLU A 251 -23.20 19.59 -17.55
N PRO A 252 -22.21 18.69 -17.52
CA PRO A 252 -20.84 19.08 -17.24
C PRO A 252 -20.31 19.93 -18.39
N ALA A 253 -19.59 21.00 -18.07
CA ALA A 253 -18.70 21.64 -19.02
C ALA A 253 -17.65 20.60 -19.42
N VAL A 254 -17.18 20.64 -20.66
CA VAL A 254 -16.15 19.69 -21.12
C VAL A 254 -14.94 20.48 -21.58
N HIS A 255 -13.89 20.47 -20.74
CA HIS A 255 -12.62 21.16 -20.91
C HIS A 255 -11.49 20.16 -21.14
N PRO A 256 -11.28 19.62 -22.36
CA PRO A 256 -10.25 18.62 -22.65
C PRO A 256 -8.84 19.08 -22.28
N GLU A 257 -8.56 20.36 -22.44
CA GLU A 257 -7.27 20.99 -22.14
C GLU A 257 -6.81 20.83 -20.70
N GLN A 258 -7.73 20.54 -19.76
CA GLN A 258 -7.39 20.30 -18.36
C GLN A 258 -6.75 18.93 -18.12
N VAL A 259 -7.01 17.97 -18.99
CA VAL A 259 -6.62 16.56 -18.80
C VAL A 259 -5.63 16.06 -19.85
N ILE A 260 -5.37 16.83 -20.91
CA ILE A 260 -4.45 16.45 -22.00
C ILE A 260 -3.06 17.00 -21.72
N ASP A 261 -2.07 16.10 -21.67
CA ASP A 261 -0.67 16.46 -21.60
C ASP A 261 0.18 15.25 -22.01
N ASP A 262 0.58 15.20 -23.29
CA ASP A 262 1.39 14.10 -23.84
C ASP A 262 2.71 13.91 -23.11
N SER A 263 3.29 14.98 -22.55
CA SER A 263 4.58 14.91 -21.83
C SER A 263 4.49 14.17 -20.49
N LYS A 264 3.27 14.01 -19.96
CA LYS A 264 2.97 13.32 -18.70
C LYS A 264 2.33 11.93 -18.89
N VAL A 265 2.23 11.49 -20.14
CA VAL A 265 1.82 10.12 -20.46
C VAL A 265 3.08 9.31 -20.76
N THR A 266 3.29 8.25 -19.97
CA THR A 266 4.43 7.34 -20.12
C THR A 266 4.01 6.12 -20.94
N ASP A 267 3.89 4.95 -20.30
CA ASP A 267 3.50 3.69 -20.95
C ASP A 267 2.02 3.68 -21.33
N HIS A 268 1.16 4.29 -20.49
CA HIS A 268 -0.28 4.32 -20.64
C HIS A 268 -0.84 5.67 -20.16
N HIS A 269 -1.93 6.11 -20.80
CA HIS A 269 -2.70 7.27 -20.36
C HIS A 269 -3.57 6.95 -19.13
N ALA A 270 -4.24 7.97 -18.55
CA ALA A 270 -5.11 7.83 -17.39
C ALA A 270 -6.23 6.80 -17.58
N LEU A 271 -6.76 6.31 -16.46
CA LEU A 271 -7.92 5.44 -16.45
C LEU A 271 -9.19 6.24 -16.70
N ILE A 272 -9.86 5.92 -17.80
CA ILE A 272 -11.16 6.47 -18.18
C ILE A 272 -12.06 5.35 -18.72
N PRO A 273 -13.40 5.53 -18.74
CA PRO A 273 -14.28 4.64 -19.48
C PRO A 273 -13.96 4.68 -20.98
N THR A 274 -14.27 3.61 -21.68
CA THR A 274 -14.04 3.52 -23.12
C THR A 274 -15.26 3.99 -23.92
N VAL A 275 -15.09 4.31 -25.21
CA VAL A 275 -16.18 4.66 -26.13
C VAL A 275 -17.18 3.52 -26.36
N THR A 276 -16.81 2.27 -26.03
CA THR A 276 -17.70 1.11 -26.09
C THR A 276 -18.62 0.99 -24.88
N MET A 277 -18.48 1.88 -23.89
CA MET A 277 -19.38 1.92 -22.74
C MET A 277 -20.83 2.04 -23.17
N PRO A 278 -21.75 1.21 -22.66
CA PRO A 278 -23.17 1.33 -22.96
C PRO A 278 -23.70 2.68 -22.52
N GLY A 279 -24.44 3.36 -23.40
CA GLY A 279 -25.12 4.61 -23.07
C GLY A 279 -26.40 4.42 -22.25
N GLN A 280 -26.67 3.21 -21.75
CA GLN A 280 -27.88 2.87 -20.97
C GLN A 280 -27.53 2.15 -19.69
N THR A 281 -28.21 2.50 -18.61
CA THR A 281 -28.02 1.96 -17.26
C THR A 281 -28.15 0.44 -17.17
N SER A 282 -29.08 -0.16 -17.96
CA SER A 282 -29.40 -1.60 -17.87
C SER A 282 -28.23 -2.55 -18.17
N ALA A 283 -27.28 -2.13 -19.00
CA ALA A 283 -26.09 -2.94 -19.29
C ALA A 283 -25.03 -2.88 -18.18
N ILE A 284 -25.03 -1.79 -17.41
CA ILE A 284 -24.16 -1.60 -16.24
C ILE A 284 -24.69 -2.42 -15.04
N ASP A 285 -26.01 -2.59 -14.95
CA ASP A 285 -26.65 -3.37 -13.89
C ASP A 285 -26.28 -4.86 -13.91
N ALA A 286 -25.85 -5.38 -15.06
CA ALA A 286 -25.35 -6.75 -15.19
C ALA A 286 -23.95 -6.98 -14.59
N LEU A 287 -23.21 -5.91 -14.23
CA LEU A 287 -21.90 -6.01 -13.60
C LEU A 287 -22.01 -6.45 -12.14
N THR A 288 -20.95 -7.07 -11.63
CA THR A 288 -20.84 -7.30 -10.19
C THR A 288 -20.86 -5.98 -9.44
N THR A 289 -21.27 -6.00 -8.18
CA THR A 289 -21.32 -4.77 -7.35
C THR A 289 -19.98 -4.03 -7.34
N GLY A 290 -18.86 -4.78 -7.19
CA GLY A 290 -17.54 -4.15 -7.16
C GLY A 290 -17.13 -3.53 -8.49
N GLU A 291 -17.42 -4.17 -9.61
CA GLU A 291 -17.17 -3.63 -10.95
C GLU A 291 -18.04 -2.39 -11.20
N ARG A 292 -19.31 -2.43 -10.83
CA ARG A 292 -20.23 -1.29 -10.99
C ARG A 292 -19.81 -0.10 -10.15
N ASP A 293 -19.50 -0.32 -8.86
CA ASP A 293 -19.03 0.75 -7.98
C ASP A 293 -17.76 1.41 -8.54
N LEU A 294 -16.83 0.60 -9.06
CA LEU A 294 -15.57 1.11 -9.61
C LEU A 294 -15.79 1.85 -10.93
N LEU A 295 -16.64 1.34 -11.81
CA LEU A 295 -16.97 2.00 -13.07
C LEU A 295 -17.65 3.36 -12.81
N HIS A 296 -18.62 3.42 -11.89
CA HIS A 296 -19.26 4.67 -11.49
C HIS A 296 -18.25 5.68 -10.93
N LEU A 297 -17.29 5.20 -10.11
CA LEU A 297 -16.24 6.05 -9.54
C LEU A 297 -15.34 6.64 -10.64
N VAL A 298 -14.90 5.83 -11.61
CA VAL A 298 -14.04 6.28 -12.71
C VAL A 298 -14.80 7.26 -13.62
N CYS A 299 -16.05 6.94 -13.96
CA CYS A 299 -16.92 7.81 -14.74
C CYS A 299 -17.13 9.17 -14.06
N THR A 300 -17.45 9.16 -12.77
CA THR A 300 -17.61 10.39 -11.98
C THR A 300 -16.33 11.21 -11.97
N ARG A 301 -15.17 10.57 -11.77
CA ARG A 301 -13.87 11.26 -11.78
C ARG A 301 -13.59 11.92 -13.12
N MET A 302 -13.89 11.24 -14.23
CA MET A 302 -13.69 11.79 -15.56
C MET A 302 -14.57 13.03 -15.78
N LEU A 303 -15.86 12.95 -15.42
CA LEU A 303 -16.75 14.11 -15.54
C LEU A 303 -16.28 15.28 -14.65
N CYS A 304 -15.86 15.01 -13.41
CA CYS A 304 -15.29 16.04 -12.53
C CYS A 304 -14.04 16.69 -13.13
N ALA A 305 -13.12 15.86 -13.67
CA ALA A 305 -11.86 16.35 -14.22
C ALA A 305 -12.01 17.22 -15.46
N LEU A 306 -13.12 17.07 -16.16
CA LEU A 306 -13.48 17.86 -17.36
C LEU A 306 -14.34 19.09 -17.05
N ASP A 307 -14.84 19.24 -15.81
CA ASP A 307 -15.80 20.30 -15.45
C ASP A 307 -15.08 21.56 -14.93
N ASP A 308 -15.86 22.61 -14.75
CA ASP A 308 -15.41 23.88 -14.20
C ASP A 308 -14.84 23.75 -12.79
N PRO A 309 -13.94 24.65 -12.38
CA PRO A 309 -13.44 24.71 -11.02
C PRO A 309 -14.55 25.08 -10.02
N PHE A 310 -14.39 24.67 -8.77
CA PHE A 310 -15.21 25.15 -7.66
C PHE A 310 -14.71 26.53 -7.22
N LEU A 311 -15.59 27.54 -7.29
CA LEU A 311 -15.26 28.92 -6.94
C LEU A 311 -16.03 29.35 -5.68
N TYR A 312 -15.34 30.01 -4.78
CA TYR A 312 -15.94 30.57 -3.57
C TYR A 312 -15.19 31.81 -3.09
N ASP A 313 -15.91 32.70 -2.42
CA ASP A 313 -15.32 33.79 -1.67
C ASP A 313 -15.07 33.34 -0.23
N GLU A 314 -13.81 33.38 0.20
CA GLU A 314 -13.37 33.21 1.57
C GLU A 314 -13.36 34.58 2.24
N THR A 315 -14.16 34.75 3.30
CA THR A 315 -14.14 35.95 4.15
C THR A 315 -13.52 35.60 5.49
N ILE A 316 -12.51 36.38 5.90
CA ILE A 316 -11.88 36.25 7.23
C ILE A 316 -12.13 37.55 7.97
N LEU A 317 -12.88 37.46 9.08
CA LEU A 317 -13.02 38.56 10.02
C LEU A 317 -11.95 38.47 11.10
N HIS A 318 -11.26 39.58 11.33
CA HIS A 318 -10.44 39.82 12.50
C HIS A 318 -11.25 40.66 13.48
N ILE A 319 -11.50 40.11 14.65
CA ILE A 319 -12.33 40.73 15.68
C ILE A 319 -11.45 40.97 16.91
N GLU A 320 -11.44 42.18 17.41
CA GLU A 320 -10.77 42.51 18.66
C GLU A 320 -11.80 42.56 19.80
N CYS A 321 -11.48 41.92 20.90
CA CYS A 321 -12.25 42.03 22.16
C CYS A 321 -11.28 42.06 23.33
N ALA A 322 -11.43 43.08 24.20
CA ALA A 322 -10.57 43.28 25.37
C ALA A 322 -9.05 43.30 25.03
N GLY A 323 -8.66 43.87 23.89
CA GLY A 323 -7.27 43.92 23.44
C GLY A 323 -6.71 42.63 22.86
N HIS A 324 -7.54 41.62 22.64
CA HIS A 324 -7.15 40.33 22.06
C HIS A 324 -7.85 40.04 20.72
N ASN A 325 -7.13 39.33 19.83
CA ASN A 325 -7.60 39.03 18.48
C ASN A 325 -8.31 37.69 18.41
N PHE A 326 -9.44 37.68 17.73
CA PHE A 326 -10.22 36.52 17.36
C PHE A 326 -10.36 36.46 15.84
N THR A 327 -10.44 35.29 15.28
CA THR A 327 -10.67 35.09 13.85
C THR A 327 -11.91 34.30 13.61
N LEU A 328 -12.66 34.69 12.59
CA LEU A 328 -13.79 33.95 12.05
C LEU A 328 -13.58 33.76 10.55
N LYS A 329 -13.72 32.54 10.07
CA LYS A 329 -13.70 32.22 8.63
C LYS A 329 -15.10 31.87 8.16
N GLY A 330 -15.45 32.39 7.01
CA GLY A 330 -16.70 32.07 6.34
C GLY A 330 -16.48 31.84 4.85
N ARG A 331 -17.42 31.17 4.23
CA ARG A 331 -17.36 30.83 2.80
C ARG A 331 -18.71 31.12 2.14
N LYS A 332 -18.66 31.81 0.99
CA LYS A 332 -19.81 31.99 0.08
C LYS A 332 -19.50 31.31 -1.25
N VAL A 333 -20.24 30.27 -1.57
CA VAL A 333 -20.05 29.55 -2.85
C VAL A 333 -20.53 30.45 -3.99
N LEU A 334 -19.67 30.64 -5.00
CA LEU A 334 -19.98 31.37 -6.23
C LEU A 334 -20.36 30.45 -7.36
N GLN A 335 -19.62 29.34 -7.51
CA GLN A 335 -19.84 28.32 -8.55
C GLN A 335 -19.52 26.94 -7.99
N MET A 336 -20.47 26.02 -8.10
CA MET A 336 -20.29 24.66 -7.60
C MET A 336 -19.26 23.86 -8.42
N GLY A 337 -19.16 24.14 -9.72
CA GLY A 337 -18.25 23.45 -10.63
C GLY A 337 -18.32 21.93 -10.49
N TRP A 338 -17.17 21.28 -10.56
CA TRP A 338 -17.04 19.82 -10.47
C TRP A 338 -17.63 19.22 -9.18
N LYS A 339 -17.73 19.98 -8.08
CA LYS A 339 -18.29 19.46 -6.82
C LYS A 339 -19.76 19.06 -6.92
N ARG A 340 -20.54 19.67 -7.81
CA ARG A 340 -21.94 19.25 -8.04
C ARG A 340 -22.02 17.80 -8.50
N ILE A 341 -21.11 17.37 -9.39
CA ILE A 341 -21.04 16.00 -9.89
C ILE A 341 -20.63 15.04 -8.77
N TRP A 342 -19.59 15.43 -8.02
CA TRP A 342 -19.11 14.64 -6.90
C TRP A 342 -20.17 14.45 -5.81
N TYR A 343 -20.91 15.50 -5.45
CA TYR A 343 -21.98 15.40 -4.45
C TYR A 343 -23.17 14.58 -4.94
N ALA A 344 -23.55 14.68 -6.21
CA ALA A 344 -24.57 13.82 -6.78
C ALA A 344 -24.20 12.34 -6.71
N PHE A 345 -22.95 12.00 -7.06
CA PHE A 345 -22.42 10.66 -6.88
C PHE A 345 -22.42 10.22 -5.40
N ARG A 346 -21.91 11.06 -4.50
CA ARG A 346 -21.92 10.75 -3.06
C ARG A 346 -23.33 10.52 -2.53
N GLY A 347 -24.29 11.32 -2.95
CA GLY A 347 -25.71 11.18 -2.62
C GLY A 347 -26.30 9.86 -3.10
N SER A 348 -25.93 9.38 -4.29
CA SER A 348 -26.40 8.11 -4.84
C SER A 348 -25.93 6.88 -4.05
N LEU A 349 -24.82 6.99 -3.32
CA LEU A 349 -24.31 5.92 -2.45
C LEU A 349 -25.11 5.75 -1.14
N GLY A 350 -26.17 6.56 -0.95
CA GLY A 350 -27.05 6.54 0.23
C GLY A 350 -26.35 7.02 1.50
N GLY A 351 -26.97 7.88 2.31
CA GLY A 351 -26.56 8.54 3.57
C GLY A 351 -25.35 8.08 4.40
N ARG A 352 -24.57 7.17 3.89
CA ARG A 352 -23.42 6.55 4.58
C ARG A 352 -22.13 7.37 4.48
N LEU A 353 -22.10 8.43 3.66
CA LEU A 353 -20.89 9.22 3.37
C LEU A 353 -21.16 10.74 3.36
N ALA A 354 -22.29 11.18 3.89
CA ALA A 354 -22.76 12.57 3.70
C ALA A 354 -21.98 13.62 4.50
N ASP A 355 -21.23 13.26 5.55
CA ASP A 355 -20.88 14.23 6.58
C ASP A 355 -19.41 14.68 6.65
N GLU A 356 -18.51 14.14 5.83
CA GLU A 356 -17.08 14.49 5.99
C GLU A 356 -16.63 15.73 5.17
N ASP A 357 -17.35 16.12 4.12
CA ASP A 357 -16.98 17.26 3.24
C ASP A 357 -17.84 18.52 3.42
N ALA A 358 -18.92 18.45 4.18
CA ALA A 358 -19.67 19.62 4.57
C ALA A 358 -18.97 20.31 5.75
N SER A 359 -17.79 20.87 5.53
CA SER A 359 -17.30 21.95 6.41
C SER A 359 -18.30 23.09 6.25
N SER A 360 -19.27 23.15 7.15
CA SER A 360 -20.22 24.22 7.29
C SER A 360 -19.51 25.45 7.83
N GLU A 361 -18.55 26.00 7.05
CA GLU A 361 -18.08 27.33 7.34
C GLU A 361 -19.28 28.26 7.21
N PRO A 362 -19.58 29.04 8.26
CA PRO A 362 -20.77 29.88 8.26
C PRO A 362 -20.70 30.92 7.13
N SER A 363 -21.84 31.25 6.55
CA SER A 363 -21.92 32.43 5.70
C SER A 363 -21.82 33.65 6.61
N ILE A 364 -20.85 34.51 6.37
CA ILE A 364 -20.70 35.77 7.11
C ILE A 364 -21.68 36.78 6.54
N PRO A 365 -22.57 37.38 7.35
CA PRO A 365 -23.45 38.47 6.90
C PRO A 365 -22.67 39.66 6.34
N GLU A 366 -23.17 40.21 5.21
CA GLU A 366 -22.51 41.30 4.48
C GLU A 366 -22.41 42.62 5.30
N GLU A 367 -23.24 42.79 6.34
CA GLU A 367 -23.19 43.91 7.26
C GLU A 367 -21.98 43.93 8.20
N MET A 368 -21.29 42.81 8.35
CA MET A 368 -20.12 42.70 9.23
C MET A 368 -18.86 43.25 8.56
N THR A 369 -18.82 44.58 8.45
CA THR A 369 -17.70 45.33 7.89
C THR A 369 -16.73 45.81 8.98
N GLU A 370 -15.60 46.40 8.58
CA GLU A 370 -14.65 47.03 9.53
C GLU A 370 -15.36 48.11 10.36
N GLY A 371 -15.15 48.08 11.66
CA GLY A 371 -15.83 48.94 12.64
C GLY A 371 -17.16 48.41 13.15
N PHE A 372 -17.65 47.27 12.67
CA PHE A 372 -18.88 46.67 13.18
C PHE A 372 -18.69 46.19 14.62
N GLU A 373 -19.60 46.59 15.53
CA GLU A 373 -19.52 46.29 16.95
C GLU A 373 -20.51 45.18 17.36
N PHE A 374 -20.03 44.27 18.19
CA PHE A 374 -20.82 43.31 18.93
C PHE A 374 -20.87 43.72 20.40
N PRO A 375 -21.97 44.35 20.85
CA PRO A 375 -21.99 44.99 22.18
C PRO A 375 -21.99 43.98 23.34
N PHE A 376 -22.47 42.74 23.12
CA PHE A 376 -22.63 41.74 24.18
C PHE A 376 -22.16 40.36 23.70
N PRO A 377 -20.88 40.20 23.34
CA PRO A 377 -20.38 38.88 22.97
C PRO A 377 -20.35 37.94 24.17
N GLN A 378 -20.49 36.63 23.92
CA GLN A 378 -20.37 35.60 24.94
C GLN A 378 -19.09 34.82 24.69
N ALA A 379 -18.15 34.90 25.61
CA ALA A 379 -16.87 34.19 25.52
C ALA A 379 -16.87 32.94 26.40
N ALA A 380 -16.48 31.85 25.86
CA ALA A 380 -16.36 30.56 26.57
C ALA A 380 -15.03 29.86 26.24
N VAL A 381 -14.40 29.26 27.25
CA VAL A 381 -13.21 28.45 27.05
C VAL A 381 -13.58 27.08 26.49
N ALA A 382 -12.91 26.68 25.43
CA ALA A 382 -12.98 25.34 24.86
C ALA A 382 -11.64 24.62 25.08
N GLU A 383 -11.69 23.46 25.74
CA GLU A 383 -10.53 22.58 25.89
C GLU A 383 -10.40 21.67 24.66
N GLY A 384 -9.18 21.55 24.15
CA GLY A 384 -8.79 20.60 23.14
C GLY A 384 -7.59 19.78 23.60
N LYS A 385 -7.39 18.62 22.99
CA LYS A 385 -6.20 17.79 23.18
C LYS A 385 -5.60 17.48 21.81
N THR A 386 -4.27 17.49 21.73
CA THR A 386 -3.59 16.96 20.56
C THR A 386 -3.89 15.47 20.42
N THR A 387 -4.00 14.98 19.20
CA THR A 387 -4.28 13.58 18.89
C THR A 387 -3.12 12.95 18.15
N PRO A 388 -2.84 11.66 18.37
CA PRO A 388 -1.82 10.95 17.60
C PRO A 388 -2.22 10.89 16.12
N PRO A 389 -1.26 10.66 15.22
CA PRO A 389 -1.60 10.35 13.84
C PRO A 389 -2.45 9.07 13.77
N GLY A 390 -3.37 8.98 12.82
CA GLY A 390 -4.17 7.77 12.63
C GLY A 390 -3.34 6.59 12.14
N HIS A 391 -3.77 5.36 12.47
CA HIS A 391 -3.20 4.14 11.89
C HIS A 391 -3.25 4.19 10.36
N HIS A 392 -2.33 3.48 9.71
CA HIS A 392 -2.38 3.39 8.26
C HIS A 392 -3.55 2.51 7.78
N THR A 393 -4.37 3.09 6.89
CA THR A 393 -5.28 2.35 6.02
C THR A 393 -4.56 1.96 4.73
N GLU A 394 -5.18 1.12 3.87
CA GLU A 394 -4.60 0.85 2.54
C GLU A 394 -4.45 2.15 1.72
N ALA A 395 -5.43 3.04 1.79
CA ALA A 395 -5.35 4.33 1.11
C ALA A 395 -4.16 5.17 1.57
N SER A 396 -3.91 5.25 2.87
CA SER A 396 -2.83 6.07 3.40
C SER A 396 -1.44 5.45 3.21
N ILE A 397 -1.30 4.12 3.27
CA ILE A 397 -0.02 3.47 2.99
C ILE A 397 0.33 3.51 1.50
N LEU A 398 -0.65 3.36 0.59
CA LEU A 398 -0.43 3.54 -0.85
C LEU A 398 0.07 4.95 -1.16
N HIS A 399 -0.50 5.97 -0.50
CA HIS A 399 0.00 7.35 -0.63
C HIS A 399 1.42 7.51 -0.08
N ALA A 400 1.71 6.91 1.07
CA ALA A 400 3.05 6.94 1.64
C ALA A 400 4.07 6.24 0.72
N MET A 401 3.70 5.11 0.10
CA MET A 401 4.54 4.44 -0.90
C MET A 401 4.76 5.29 -2.15
N GLU A 402 3.73 6.00 -2.62
CA GLU A 402 3.79 6.88 -3.79
C GLU A 402 4.72 8.08 -3.58
N THR A 403 4.75 8.61 -2.35
CA THR A 403 5.53 9.81 -2.01
C THR A 403 6.88 9.51 -1.36
N ALA A 404 7.15 8.25 -1.00
CA ALA A 404 8.39 7.85 -0.34
C ALA A 404 9.61 8.08 -1.25
N GLY A 405 10.59 8.85 -0.77
CA GLY A 405 11.82 9.16 -1.53
C GLY A 405 11.58 10.05 -2.77
N ALA A 406 10.38 10.57 -2.99
CA ALA A 406 10.07 11.35 -4.20
C ALA A 406 10.89 12.64 -4.33
N LYS A 407 11.37 13.20 -3.21
CA LYS A 407 12.23 14.39 -3.21
C LYS A 407 13.66 14.10 -3.68
N ASP A 408 14.08 12.84 -3.57
CA ASP A 408 15.44 12.39 -3.90
C ASP A 408 15.51 11.73 -5.29
N MET A 409 14.35 11.62 -5.98
CA MET A 409 14.25 11.06 -7.32
C MET A 409 14.33 12.16 -8.39
N PRO A 410 14.91 11.88 -9.57
CA PRO A 410 14.87 12.79 -10.71
C PRO A 410 13.42 13.17 -11.06
N GLU A 411 13.21 14.41 -11.55
CA GLU A 411 11.87 14.86 -11.96
C GLU A 411 11.32 14.05 -13.14
N ASP A 412 12.21 13.56 -14.01
CA ASP A 412 11.91 12.72 -15.16
C ASP A 412 11.99 11.22 -14.86
N ALA A 413 12.10 10.82 -13.58
CA ALA A 413 12.07 9.41 -13.23
C ALA A 413 10.74 8.80 -13.70
N GLU A 414 10.82 7.71 -14.45
CA GLU A 414 9.68 6.96 -14.96
C GLU A 414 8.68 6.60 -13.85
N ARG A 415 9.18 6.51 -12.62
CA ARG A 415 8.38 6.09 -11.45
C ARG A 415 8.80 6.84 -10.21
N ARG A 416 7.84 7.48 -9.54
CA ARG A 416 8.03 8.15 -8.27
C ARG A 416 7.59 7.25 -7.11
N GLY A 417 8.31 7.31 -6.00
CA GLY A 417 8.01 6.52 -4.81
C GLY A 417 8.59 5.10 -4.86
N ILE A 418 8.10 4.24 -3.97
CA ILE A 418 8.50 2.82 -3.91
C ILE A 418 7.41 1.92 -4.49
N GLY A 419 7.83 0.96 -5.30
CA GLY A 419 6.93 0.10 -6.07
C GLY A 419 6.20 0.85 -7.18
N THR A 420 5.71 0.10 -8.16
CA THR A 420 4.88 0.64 -9.25
C THR A 420 3.41 0.57 -8.85
N PRO A 421 2.51 1.36 -9.45
CA PRO A 421 1.08 1.23 -9.20
C PRO A 421 0.59 -0.22 -9.31
N ALA A 422 1.06 -0.95 -10.32
CA ALA A 422 0.72 -2.35 -10.56
C ALA A 422 1.21 -3.31 -9.47
N THR A 423 2.33 -3.01 -8.80
CA THR A 423 2.97 -3.93 -7.84
C THR A 423 2.66 -3.61 -6.38
N ARG A 424 2.25 -2.38 -6.05
CA ARG A 424 1.97 -1.98 -4.65
C ARG A 424 0.92 -2.85 -3.98
N ALA A 425 -0.17 -3.18 -4.68
CA ALA A 425 -1.21 -4.08 -4.18
C ALA A 425 -0.65 -5.46 -3.81
N ALA A 426 0.11 -6.09 -4.71
CA ALA A 426 0.73 -7.40 -4.49
C ALA A 426 1.73 -7.38 -3.32
N ILE A 427 2.42 -6.26 -3.10
CA ILE A 427 3.35 -6.08 -1.96
C ILE A 427 2.57 -6.04 -0.64
N LEU A 428 1.45 -5.33 -0.57
CA LEU A 428 0.60 -5.31 0.62
C LEU A 428 0.04 -6.70 0.93
N GLU A 429 -0.50 -7.40 -0.07
CA GLU A 429 -0.95 -8.79 0.12
C GLU A 429 0.19 -9.70 0.58
N LYS A 430 1.39 -9.56 -0.01
CA LYS A 430 2.56 -10.35 0.40
C LYS A 430 2.96 -10.11 1.86
N LEU A 431 2.89 -8.87 2.35
CA LEU A 431 3.13 -8.55 3.75
C LEU A 431 2.13 -9.25 4.68
N ILE A 432 0.86 -9.34 4.25
CA ILE A 432 -0.21 -9.99 5.01
C ILE A 432 -0.08 -11.52 4.96
N ASP A 433 0.10 -12.11 3.78
CA ASP A 433 0.28 -13.55 3.59
C ASP A 433 1.47 -14.10 4.37
N THR A 434 2.55 -13.32 4.46
CA THR A 434 3.75 -13.68 5.23
C THR A 434 3.63 -13.38 6.72
N LYS A 435 2.47 -12.86 7.15
CA LYS A 435 2.17 -12.50 8.54
C LYS A 435 3.18 -11.51 9.14
N LEU A 436 3.64 -10.56 8.33
CA LEU A 436 4.41 -9.41 8.78
C LEU A 436 3.50 -8.23 9.10
N VAL A 437 2.31 -8.19 8.47
CA VAL A 437 1.26 -7.20 8.66
C VAL A 437 -0.08 -7.94 8.79
N GLU A 438 -1.02 -7.37 9.52
CA GLU A 438 -2.40 -7.84 9.61
C GLU A 438 -3.38 -6.71 9.29
N ARG A 439 -4.57 -7.09 8.79
CA ARG A 439 -5.71 -6.20 8.57
C ARG A 439 -6.65 -6.28 9.76
N VAL A 440 -6.88 -5.16 10.46
CA VAL A 440 -7.71 -5.09 11.65
C VAL A 440 -8.87 -4.12 11.45
N GLY A 441 -10.04 -4.45 11.98
CA GLY A 441 -11.24 -3.62 11.91
C GLY A 441 -12.22 -3.99 10.80
N ASP A 442 -13.38 -3.28 10.82
CA ASP A 442 -14.44 -3.49 9.84
C ASP A 442 -14.05 -2.99 8.45
N ARG A 443 -14.68 -3.51 7.41
CA ARG A 443 -14.34 -3.28 6.00
C ARG A 443 -13.97 -1.83 5.65
N ARG A 444 -14.73 -0.83 6.13
CA ARG A 444 -14.51 0.60 5.83
C ARG A 444 -13.53 1.30 6.77
N LYS A 445 -13.30 0.75 7.96
CA LYS A 445 -12.38 1.28 8.98
C LYS A 445 -11.16 0.40 9.18
N ARG A 446 -10.86 -0.43 8.18
CA ARG A 446 -9.77 -1.39 8.23
C ARG A 446 -8.42 -0.68 8.19
N VAL A 447 -7.56 -1.04 9.14
CA VAL A 447 -6.19 -0.55 9.26
C VAL A 447 -5.20 -1.69 9.07
N LEU A 448 -3.96 -1.32 8.73
CA LEU A 448 -2.84 -2.23 8.55
C LEU A 448 -1.88 -2.07 9.73
N LEU A 449 -1.75 -3.11 10.52
CA LEU A 449 -0.87 -3.12 11.69
C LEU A 449 0.30 -4.08 11.47
N PRO A 450 1.56 -3.68 11.75
CA PRO A 450 2.67 -4.61 11.76
C PRO A 450 2.51 -5.59 12.93
N THR A 451 2.67 -6.88 12.67
CA THR A 451 2.70 -7.92 13.70
C THR A 451 4.00 -7.84 14.51
N ASP A 452 4.09 -8.56 15.64
CA ASP A 452 5.35 -8.63 16.41
C ASP A 452 6.48 -9.18 15.55
N LYS A 453 6.21 -10.16 14.67
CA LYS A 453 7.16 -10.67 13.69
C LYS A 453 7.62 -9.58 12.71
N GLY A 454 6.69 -8.71 12.26
CA GLY A 454 6.99 -7.59 11.37
C GLY A 454 7.87 -6.53 12.06
N LYS A 455 7.51 -6.14 13.29
CA LYS A 455 8.29 -5.20 14.12
C LYS A 455 9.69 -5.74 14.40
N ALA A 456 9.80 -7.01 14.79
CA ALA A 456 11.07 -7.68 15.04
C ALA A 456 11.96 -7.69 13.79
N LEU A 457 11.37 -7.96 12.60
CA LEU A 457 12.12 -7.91 11.35
C LEU A 457 12.72 -6.52 11.11
N ILE A 458 11.93 -5.45 11.28
CA ILE A 458 12.41 -4.08 11.10
C ILE A 458 13.50 -3.72 12.11
N ALA A 459 13.42 -4.22 13.35
CA ALA A 459 14.42 -3.95 14.37
C ALA A 459 15.81 -4.51 14.02
N VAL A 460 15.88 -5.68 13.37
CA VAL A 460 17.14 -6.35 13.06
C VAL A 460 17.71 -6.01 11.67
N LEU A 461 16.96 -5.35 10.81
CA LEU A 461 17.41 -4.97 9.47
C LEU A 461 18.25 -3.69 9.49
N PRO A 462 19.32 -3.59 8.67
CA PRO A 462 20.07 -2.35 8.51
C PRO A 462 19.20 -1.26 7.86
N GLU A 463 19.50 0.00 8.19
CA GLU A 463 18.74 1.16 7.71
C GLU A 463 18.61 1.19 6.19
N LYS A 464 19.68 0.86 5.47
CA LYS A 464 19.70 0.83 4.00
C LYS A 464 18.61 -0.06 3.40
N LEU A 465 18.24 -1.17 4.02
CA LEU A 465 17.15 -2.05 3.57
C LEU A 465 15.77 -1.59 4.04
N ARG A 466 15.69 -0.70 5.04
CA ARG A 466 14.44 -0.16 5.57
C ARG A 466 14.04 1.16 4.91
N SER A 467 14.98 1.83 4.26
CA SER A 467 14.79 3.15 3.66
C SER A 467 14.30 3.07 2.21
N ALA A 468 13.48 4.03 1.81
CA ALA A 468 13.12 4.27 0.40
C ALA A 468 14.31 4.80 -0.43
N GLN A 469 15.36 5.32 0.23
CA GLN A 469 16.52 5.92 -0.43
C GLN A 469 17.23 4.94 -1.38
N LEU A 470 17.35 3.67 -0.98
CA LEU A 470 17.92 2.63 -1.85
C LEU A 470 17.18 2.53 -3.20
N THR A 471 15.85 2.68 -3.17
CA THR A 471 15.05 2.67 -4.39
C THR A 471 15.34 3.91 -5.24
N ALA A 472 15.43 5.09 -4.64
CA ALA A 472 15.75 6.33 -5.34
C ALA A 472 17.13 6.26 -6.01
N GLU A 473 18.16 5.81 -5.27
CA GLU A 473 19.52 5.61 -5.79
C GLU A 473 19.54 4.67 -7.01
N TRP A 474 18.78 3.58 -6.94
CA TRP A 474 18.72 2.64 -8.06
C TRP A 474 18.02 3.23 -9.29
N GLU A 475 16.90 3.89 -9.11
CA GLU A 475 16.17 4.49 -10.24
C GLU A 475 17.00 5.56 -10.95
N GLN A 476 17.80 6.34 -10.21
CA GLN A 476 18.76 7.28 -10.79
C GLN A 476 19.80 6.56 -11.67
N ARG A 477 20.40 5.48 -11.17
CA ARG A 477 21.39 4.71 -11.90
C ARG A 477 20.80 3.98 -13.10
N LEU A 478 19.61 3.37 -12.93
CA LEU A 478 18.90 2.72 -14.03
C LEU A 478 18.55 3.71 -15.14
N LYS A 479 18.17 4.95 -14.79
CA LYS A 479 17.93 6.01 -15.78
C LYS A 479 19.20 6.38 -16.54
N ARG A 480 20.35 6.44 -15.86
CA ARG A 480 21.65 6.65 -16.49
C ARG A 480 22.04 5.51 -17.44
N ILE A 481 21.69 4.25 -17.11
CA ILE A 481 21.90 3.11 -18.02
C ILE A 481 21.03 3.26 -19.27
N GLU A 482 19.77 3.65 -19.14
CA GLU A 482 18.90 3.93 -20.29
C GLU A 482 19.47 4.99 -21.21
N GLN A 483 20.04 6.04 -20.63
CA GLN A 483 20.66 7.14 -21.38
C GLN A 483 22.05 6.79 -21.96
N GLY A 484 22.57 5.59 -21.64
CA GLY A 484 23.93 5.19 -22.05
C GLY A 484 25.04 5.89 -21.27
N LEU A 485 24.73 6.53 -20.15
CA LEU A 485 25.67 7.29 -19.31
C LEU A 485 26.33 6.44 -18.21
N GLU A 486 25.84 5.23 -17.98
CA GLU A 486 26.37 4.27 -17.01
C GLU A 486 26.36 2.85 -17.61
N GLN A 487 27.41 2.05 -17.30
CA GLN A 487 27.47 0.67 -17.78
C GLN A 487 26.66 -0.26 -16.85
N PRO A 488 25.85 -1.18 -17.40
CA PRO A 488 25.11 -2.17 -16.63
C PRO A 488 25.98 -2.99 -15.67
N GLU A 489 27.20 -3.31 -16.09
CA GLU A 489 28.17 -4.11 -15.34
C GLU A 489 28.62 -3.41 -14.05
N ASP A 490 28.77 -2.08 -14.07
CA ASP A 490 29.17 -1.29 -12.90
C ASP A 490 28.05 -1.31 -11.85
N PHE A 491 26.82 -1.07 -12.27
CA PHE A 491 25.66 -1.18 -11.40
C PHE A 491 25.56 -2.58 -10.76
N MET A 492 25.65 -3.63 -11.58
CA MET A 492 25.53 -5.01 -11.09
C MET A 492 26.71 -5.46 -10.22
N ARG A 493 27.93 -4.92 -10.45
CA ARG A 493 29.08 -5.14 -9.57
C ARG A 493 28.80 -4.60 -8.16
N ASP A 494 28.29 -3.38 -8.06
CA ASP A 494 28.00 -2.75 -6.77
C ASP A 494 26.87 -3.46 -6.04
N ILE A 495 25.84 -3.95 -6.76
CA ILE A 495 24.80 -4.79 -6.18
C ILE A 495 25.36 -6.10 -5.61
N ARG A 496 26.24 -6.78 -6.34
CA ARG A 496 26.90 -8.01 -5.86
C ARG A 496 27.75 -7.71 -4.63
N GLN A 497 28.49 -6.61 -4.63
CA GLN A 497 29.29 -6.22 -3.46
C GLN A 497 28.40 -5.93 -2.25
N MET A 498 27.29 -5.22 -2.43
CA MET A 498 26.32 -4.98 -1.36
C MET A 498 25.80 -6.29 -0.75
N VAL A 499 25.50 -7.30 -1.57
CA VAL A 499 25.05 -8.61 -1.07
C VAL A 499 26.16 -9.34 -0.32
N ILE A 500 27.41 -9.28 -0.80
CA ILE A 500 28.57 -9.86 -0.14
C ILE A 500 28.77 -9.20 1.23
N ASP A 501 28.77 -7.89 1.29
CA ASP A 501 28.94 -7.14 2.54
C ASP A 501 27.81 -7.45 3.53
N LEU A 502 26.55 -7.46 3.05
CA LEU A 502 25.39 -7.83 3.86
C LEU A 502 25.55 -9.23 4.48
N THR A 503 25.97 -10.21 3.69
CA THR A 503 26.11 -11.60 4.16
C THR A 503 27.33 -11.82 5.06
N ARG A 504 28.41 -11.06 4.83
CA ARG A 504 29.63 -11.13 5.64
C ARG A 504 29.46 -10.43 6.99
N ASP A 505 28.84 -9.25 7.02
CA ASP A 505 28.90 -8.35 8.17
C ASP A 505 27.68 -8.47 9.08
N THR A 506 26.56 -9.02 8.61
CA THR A 506 25.38 -9.22 9.45
C THR A 506 25.61 -10.32 10.48
N ARG A 507 25.34 -10.00 11.74
CA ARG A 507 25.37 -10.93 12.88
C ARG A 507 23.99 -11.05 13.50
N ARG A 508 23.74 -12.14 14.19
CA ARG A 508 22.53 -12.33 14.98
C ARG A 508 22.50 -11.30 16.11
N ALA A 509 21.38 -10.61 16.30
CA ALA A 509 21.21 -9.65 17.38
C ALA A 509 21.28 -10.34 18.76
N GLU A 510 21.75 -9.65 19.77
CA GLU A 510 21.91 -10.20 21.14
C GLU A 510 20.53 -10.54 21.75
N ASP A 511 19.51 -9.74 21.48
CA ASP A 511 18.13 -9.89 21.91
C ASP A 511 17.25 -10.76 20.97
N ALA A 512 17.89 -11.48 20.06
CA ALA A 512 17.22 -12.26 19.02
C ALA A 512 16.16 -13.24 19.55
N ASP A 513 16.40 -13.87 20.71
CA ASP A 513 15.45 -14.82 21.32
C ASP A 513 14.21 -14.13 21.93
N GLN A 514 14.32 -12.84 22.25
CA GLN A 514 13.19 -12.01 22.67
C GLN A 514 12.38 -11.53 21.45
N LEU A 515 13.08 -11.08 20.41
CA LEU A 515 12.47 -10.59 19.17
C LEU A 515 11.80 -11.70 18.37
N PHE A 516 12.41 -12.87 18.34
CA PHE A 516 11.92 -14.06 17.64
C PHE A 516 11.89 -15.25 18.59
N PRO A 517 10.94 -15.29 19.53
CA PRO A 517 10.82 -16.41 20.45
C PRO A 517 10.68 -17.72 19.66
N PRO A 518 11.33 -18.79 20.09
CA PRO A 518 11.26 -20.06 19.40
C PRO A 518 9.82 -20.51 19.24
N LEU A 519 9.44 -20.88 18.02
CA LEU A 519 8.07 -21.33 17.68
C LEU A 519 7.60 -22.54 18.50
N ARG A 520 8.52 -23.20 19.20
CA ARG A 520 8.29 -24.39 20.01
C ARG A 520 9.10 -24.32 21.28
N GLU A 521 8.49 -24.75 22.37
CA GLU A 521 9.17 -24.86 23.64
C GLU A 521 10.37 -25.82 23.52
N ARG A 522 11.53 -25.37 23.97
CA ARG A 522 12.70 -26.24 24.12
C ARG A 522 12.45 -27.20 25.27
N ILE A 523 12.37 -28.49 24.97
CA ILE A 523 12.13 -29.53 25.97
C ILE A 523 13.43 -29.95 26.65
N GLY A 524 14.50 -29.99 25.90
CA GLY A 524 15.84 -30.36 26.40
C GLY A 524 16.92 -30.23 25.32
N SER A 525 18.12 -30.65 25.63
CA SER A 525 19.24 -30.70 24.70
C SER A 525 19.37 -32.08 24.06
N CYS A 526 19.63 -32.11 22.76
CA CYS A 526 19.82 -33.36 22.03
C CYS A 526 21.07 -34.10 22.51
N PRO A 527 20.96 -35.37 22.93
CA PRO A 527 22.12 -36.14 23.39
C PRO A 527 23.16 -36.41 22.29
N LYS A 528 22.76 -36.30 21.00
CA LYS A 528 23.67 -36.52 19.88
C LYS A 528 24.48 -35.29 19.48
N CYS A 529 23.86 -34.10 19.49
CA CYS A 529 24.49 -32.91 18.90
C CYS A 529 24.35 -31.63 19.75
N GLY A 530 23.68 -31.67 20.93
CA GLY A 530 23.50 -30.55 21.84
C GLY A 530 22.43 -29.54 21.43
N ALA A 531 21.87 -29.61 20.21
CA ALA A 531 20.83 -28.71 19.76
C ALA A 531 19.49 -28.92 20.50
N ALA A 532 18.56 -27.99 20.41
CA ALA A 532 17.27 -28.08 21.08
C ALA A 532 16.44 -29.26 20.55
N ILE A 533 15.75 -29.96 21.47
CA ILE A 533 14.67 -30.88 21.15
C ILE A 533 13.36 -30.16 21.36
N THR A 534 12.45 -30.26 20.34
CA THR A 534 11.14 -29.65 20.35
C THR A 534 10.04 -30.65 20.03
N GLU A 535 8.83 -30.39 20.55
CA GLU A 535 7.65 -31.18 20.28
C GLU A 535 7.12 -30.92 18.88
N ARG A 536 6.76 -32.00 18.15
CA ARG A 536 6.04 -31.97 16.88
C ARG A 536 4.79 -32.84 16.96
N PRO A 537 3.83 -32.70 16.05
CA PRO A 537 2.60 -33.50 16.10
C PRO A 537 2.86 -35.01 16.24
N GLN A 538 3.87 -35.53 15.56
CA GLN A 538 4.17 -36.96 15.51
C GLN A 538 5.22 -37.42 16.54
N GLY A 539 5.97 -36.51 17.18
CA GLY A 539 7.08 -36.90 18.07
C GLY A 539 7.91 -35.71 18.55
N PHE A 540 9.05 -36.04 19.16
CA PHE A 540 10.03 -35.10 19.71
C PHE A 540 11.29 -35.19 18.85
N MET A 541 11.70 -34.09 18.24
CA MET A 541 12.75 -34.08 17.23
C MET A 541 13.79 -33.01 17.52
N CYS A 542 15.03 -33.31 17.14
CA CYS A 542 16.11 -32.33 17.15
C CYS A 542 15.88 -31.22 16.12
N GLU A 543 16.15 -29.98 16.47
CA GLU A 543 16.04 -28.84 15.56
C GLU A 543 17.21 -28.78 14.55
N ASN A 544 18.34 -29.40 14.86
CA ASN A 544 19.42 -29.52 13.89
C ASN A 544 19.03 -30.49 12.77
N ARG A 545 18.82 -29.94 11.58
CA ARG A 545 18.34 -30.68 10.39
C ARG A 545 19.30 -31.81 9.93
N THR A 546 20.56 -31.75 10.33
CA THR A 546 21.54 -32.78 10.01
C THR A 546 21.59 -33.88 11.06
N CYS A 547 20.86 -33.73 12.19
CA CYS A 547 20.76 -34.68 13.25
C CYS A 547 19.50 -35.56 13.11
N ASP A 548 19.66 -36.84 13.17
CA ASP A 548 18.56 -37.83 13.01
C ASP A 548 17.87 -38.20 14.33
N PHE A 549 18.11 -37.47 15.41
CA PHE A 549 17.45 -37.72 16.70
C PHE A 549 15.96 -37.42 16.61
N ALA A 550 15.13 -38.45 16.76
CA ALA A 550 13.67 -38.37 16.81
C ALA A 550 13.07 -39.45 17.71
N LEU A 551 12.21 -39.08 18.65
CA LEU A 551 11.40 -39.98 19.45
C LEU A 551 9.93 -39.82 19.09
N TRP A 552 9.32 -40.88 18.59
CA TRP A 552 7.94 -40.86 18.11
C TRP A 552 6.95 -41.07 19.25
N LYS A 553 5.81 -40.33 19.26
CA LYS A 553 4.79 -40.41 20.31
C LYS A 553 4.05 -41.75 20.36
N ASP A 554 3.93 -42.41 19.21
CA ASP A 554 3.16 -43.63 18.98
C ASP A 554 3.99 -44.76 18.33
N GLY A 555 5.31 -44.65 18.30
CA GLY A 555 6.22 -45.60 17.67
C GLY A 555 6.70 -46.72 18.60
N GLY A 556 7.02 -47.87 18.06
CA GLY A 556 7.64 -48.99 18.80
C GLY A 556 6.79 -49.48 19.96
N ILE A 557 7.34 -49.41 21.17
CA ILE A 557 6.69 -49.86 22.43
C ILE A 557 5.46 -49.00 22.80
N LEU A 558 5.33 -47.80 22.25
CA LEU A 558 4.24 -46.87 22.52
C LEU A 558 3.04 -47.07 21.56
N LYS A 559 3.13 -47.91 20.56
CA LYS A 559 2.12 -48.10 19.50
C LYS A 559 0.69 -48.33 20.01
N ASN A 560 0.57 -48.94 21.17
CA ASN A 560 -0.73 -49.23 21.81
C ASN A 560 -0.82 -48.67 23.23
N ALA A 561 0.01 -47.68 23.61
CA ALA A 561 -0.03 -47.06 24.92
C ALA A 561 -1.34 -46.25 25.11
N GLU A 562 -1.91 -46.28 26.31
CA GLU A 562 -3.13 -45.50 26.61
C GLU A 562 -2.90 -44.00 26.53
N LYS A 563 -1.68 -43.57 26.82
CA LYS A 563 -1.26 -42.16 26.77
C LYS A 563 0.04 -42.07 25.98
N PRO A 564 0.12 -41.17 24.98
CA PRO A 564 1.35 -40.93 24.24
C PRO A 564 2.40 -40.32 25.16
N LEU A 565 3.65 -40.24 24.71
CA LEU A 565 4.68 -39.45 25.38
C LEU A 565 4.31 -37.99 25.43
N THR A 566 4.53 -37.37 26.58
CA THR A 566 4.36 -35.94 26.81
C THR A 566 5.70 -35.19 26.83
N SER A 567 5.67 -33.86 26.68
CA SER A 567 6.87 -33.02 26.83
C SER A 567 7.55 -33.20 28.21
N SER A 568 6.76 -33.48 29.28
CA SER A 568 7.27 -33.76 30.62
C SER A 568 8.02 -35.10 30.66
N ASP A 569 7.48 -36.15 30.03
CA ASP A 569 8.14 -37.47 29.95
C ASP A 569 9.49 -37.36 29.24
N ILE A 570 9.57 -36.58 28.16
CA ILE A 570 10.82 -36.38 27.42
C ILE A 570 11.83 -35.55 28.19
N ARG A 571 11.37 -34.51 28.91
CA ARG A 571 12.26 -33.71 29.76
C ARG A 571 12.93 -34.62 30.82
N GLU A 572 12.11 -35.43 31.52
CA GLU A 572 12.61 -36.38 32.50
C GLU A 572 13.54 -37.42 31.89
N LEU A 573 13.19 -37.95 30.70
CA LEU A 573 14.04 -38.92 29.99
C LEU A 573 15.39 -38.34 29.58
N LEU A 574 15.45 -37.08 29.16
CA LEU A 574 16.68 -36.41 28.76
C LEU A 574 17.54 -36.01 29.97
N GLU A 575 16.92 -35.66 31.09
CA GLU A 575 17.61 -35.26 32.31
C GLU A 575 18.12 -36.47 33.14
N LYS A 576 17.27 -37.50 33.31
CA LYS A 576 17.52 -38.64 34.18
C LYS A 576 17.93 -39.92 33.42
N GLY A 577 17.84 -39.92 32.09
CA GLY A 577 18.09 -41.11 31.26
C GLY A 577 16.94 -42.15 31.29
N ALA A 578 15.93 -41.94 32.10
CA ALA A 578 14.78 -42.85 32.26
C ALA A 578 13.51 -42.12 32.64
N VAL A 579 12.35 -42.68 32.26
CA VAL A 579 11.03 -42.19 32.65
C VAL A 579 10.06 -43.33 32.93
N LYS A 580 9.28 -43.26 34.00
CA LYS A 580 8.29 -44.27 34.35
C LYS A 580 6.99 -44.02 33.54
N LYS A 581 6.55 -45.04 32.79
CA LYS A 581 5.34 -44.95 31.98
C LYS A 581 4.36 -46.04 32.37
N THR A 582 3.13 -45.62 32.65
CA THR A 582 2.02 -46.51 33.03
C THR A 582 1.08 -46.74 31.85
N GLY A 583 0.37 -47.90 31.84
CA GLY A 583 -0.65 -48.19 30.85
C GLY A 583 -0.12 -48.57 29.46
N LEU A 584 1.10 -49.04 29.37
CA LEU A 584 1.64 -49.65 28.14
C LEU A 584 0.90 -50.94 27.86
N ARG A 585 0.80 -51.35 26.58
CA ARG A 585 0.15 -52.58 26.17
C ARG A 585 1.09 -53.50 25.42
N SER A 586 1.14 -54.75 25.82
CA SER A 586 1.90 -55.78 25.10
C SER A 586 1.35 -55.99 23.67
N ALA A 587 2.22 -55.95 22.68
CA ALA A 587 1.84 -56.19 21.28
C ALA A 587 1.39 -57.67 21.06
N LYS A 588 1.80 -58.61 21.92
CA LYS A 588 1.46 -60.02 21.81
C LYS A 588 0.22 -60.42 22.59
N THR A 589 0.09 -59.95 23.82
CA THR A 589 -0.97 -60.41 24.76
C THR A 589 -2.07 -59.35 24.97
N HIS A 590 -1.90 -58.12 24.49
CA HIS A 590 -2.77 -56.95 24.71
C HIS A 590 -3.00 -56.63 26.20
N THR A 591 -2.24 -57.23 27.13
CA THR A 591 -2.33 -56.93 28.56
C THR A 591 -1.64 -55.61 28.87
N LYS A 592 -2.19 -54.90 29.86
CA LYS A 592 -1.56 -53.65 30.38
C LYS A 592 -0.42 -53.96 31.28
N TYR A 593 0.64 -53.14 31.21
CA TYR A 593 1.78 -53.18 32.10
C TYR A 593 2.38 -51.79 32.29
N ASP A 594 3.12 -51.63 33.35
CA ASP A 594 3.91 -50.41 33.62
C ASP A 594 5.40 -50.76 33.45
N ALA A 595 6.18 -49.83 32.97
CA ALA A 595 7.60 -50.01 32.79
C ALA A 595 8.37 -48.68 32.93
N THR A 596 9.62 -48.78 33.31
CA THR A 596 10.56 -47.67 33.20
C THR A 596 11.23 -47.72 31.81
N LEU A 597 11.04 -46.62 31.04
CA LEU A 597 11.58 -46.49 29.70
C LEU A 597 12.92 -45.78 29.73
N HIS A 598 13.93 -46.40 29.16
CA HIS A 598 15.31 -45.86 29.03
C HIS A 598 15.56 -45.45 27.60
N LEU A 599 16.29 -44.36 27.41
CA LEU A 599 16.80 -43.96 26.10
C LEU A 599 17.94 -44.89 25.69
N ASP A 600 17.79 -45.59 24.60
CA ASP A 600 18.79 -46.48 24.02
C ASP A 600 18.97 -46.16 22.52
N TYR A 601 19.98 -46.75 21.89
CA TYR A 601 20.26 -46.56 20.46
C TYR A 601 20.31 -47.92 19.76
N GLY A 602 19.62 -48.01 18.64
CA GLY A 602 19.67 -49.19 17.80
C GLY A 602 21.04 -49.34 17.10
N GLU A 603 21.24 -50.48 16.43
CA GLU A 603 22.42 -50.73 15.57
C GLU A 603 22.58 -49.67 14.47
N ASP A 604 21.46 -49.10 14.05
CA ASP A 604 21.38 -48.00 13.09
C ASP A 604 21.71 -46.60 13.70
N GLY A 605 22.06 -46.56 15.00
CA GLY A 605 22.33 -45.33 15.72
C GLY A 605 21.12 -44.45 16.02
N ARG A 606 19.89 -44.88 15.70
CA ARG A 606 18.67 -44.12 15.97
C ARG A 606 18.20 -44.30 17.41
N PRO A 607 17.66 -43.26 18.07
CA PRO A 607 17.15 -43.36 19.43
C PRO A 607 15.92 -44.29 19.48
N ARG A 608 15.89 -45.13 20.50
CA ARG A 608 14.83 -46.08 20.82
C ARG A 608 14.51 -46.06 22.30
N LEU A 609 13.30 -46.51 22.66
CA LEU A 609 12.92 -46.66 24.05
C LEU A 609 12.99 -48.15 24.42
N ARG A 610 13.78 -48.46 25.46
CA ARG A 610 13.92 -49.80 26.01
C ARG A 610 13.22 -49.89 27.36
N PRO A 611 12.24 -50.80 27.55
CA PRO A 611 11.58 -50.98 28.83
C PRO A 611 12.44 -51.81 29.81
N THR A 612 12.37 -51.47 31.08
CA THR A 612 12.74 -52.32 32.18
C THR A 612 11.53 -52.48 33.08
N PHE A 613 11.42 -53.67 33.68
CA PHE A 613 10.30 -54.02 34.55
C PHE A 613 10.82 -54.04 35.97
N ASP A 614 10.18 -53.32 36.87
CA ASP A 614 10.45 -53.30 38.31
C ASP A 614 9.93 -54.59 38.97
#